data_db3b06f7c15bb45801db618c978b96d7
#
_entry.id   db3b06f7c15bb45801db618c978b96d7
#
_cell.length_a   1.000
_cell.length_b   1.000
_cell.length_c   1.000
_cell.angle_alpha   90.00
_cell.angle_beta   90.00
_cell.angle_gamma   90.00
#
_symmetry.space_group_name_H-M   'P 1'
#
loop_
_entity.id
_entity.type
_entity.pdbx_description
1 polymer ?
#
loop_
_entity_poly.entity_id
_entity_poly.type
_entity_poly.pdbx_seq_one_letter_code
_entity_poly.pdbx_strand_id
1 'polypeptide(L)'
;MKHSPAFLFLFMALKYSIIIPVFNRPDEVDELLASLVTQSFTDFEVVIVEDGSSIPCKDVADKYADRLQLQYHSKPNSGPGQSRNYGAERSKGEWLIVLDSDVVLPEGYLMAVDKA
;
A
#
# COMPACT_ATOMS: atom_id res chain seq x y z
N MET A 1 9.73 8.93 -32.03
CA MET A 1 9.98 8.38 -31.37
C MET A 1 9.58 7.72 -30.94
N LYS A 2 9.62 7.64 -30.91
CA LYS A 2 9.10 6.80 -30.45
C LYS A 2 9.29 6.53 -29.23
N HIS A 3 8.43 5.99 -28.79
CA HIS A 3 8.61 5.68 -27.41
C HIS A 3 9.44 4.42 -27.28
N SER A 4 10.42 4.43 -26.39
CA SER A 4 11.13 3.21 -26.05
C SER A 4 10.22 2.30 -25.26
N PRO A 5 10.47 0.99 -25.27
CA PRO A 5 9.69 0.07 -24.43
C PRO A 5 9.76 0.45 -22.95
N ALA A 6 10.91 0.95 -22.46
CA ALA A 6 11.02 1.37 -21.08
C ALA A 6 10.09 2.53 -20.75
N PHE A 7 9.94 3.47 -21.68
CA PHE A 7 9.05 4.60 -21.49
C PHE A 7 7.59 4.13 -21.44
N LEU A 8 7.21 3.24 -22.34
CA LEU A 8 5.85 2.67 -22.31
C LEU A 8 5.60 1.93 -21.00
N PHE A 9 6.59 1.19 -20.52
CA PHE A 9 6.46 0.47 -19.27
C PHE A 9 6.16 1.41 -18.10
N LEU A 10 6.78 2.59 -18.08
CA LEU A 10 6.55 3.56 -17.02
C LEU A 10 5.13 4.10 -16.99
N PHE A 11 4.42 4.06 -18.11
CA PHE A 11 3.03 4.49 -18.17
C PHE A 11 2.04 3.37 -17.87
N MET A 12 2.50 2.14 -17.83
CA MET A 12 1.63 1.04 -17.48
C MET A 12 1.37 1.11 -15.99
N ALA A 13 0.11 1.04 -15.63
CA ALA A 13 -0.26 1.07 -14.23
C ALA A 13 0.34 -0.15 -13.52
N LEU A 14 0.66 0.03 -12.25
CA LEU A 14 0.95 -1.09 -11.36
C LEU A 14 -0.26 -2.02 -11.34
N LYS A 15 -0.04 -3.29 -11.09
CA LYS A 15 -1.17 -4.22 -11.09
C LYS A 15 -2.06 -3.97 -9.87
N TYR A 16 -1.48 -3.82 -8.70
CA TYR A 16 -2.25 -3.69 -7.48
C TYR A 16 -1.88 -2.44 -6.70
N SER A 17 -2.88 -1.84 -6.08
CA SER A 17 -2.69 -0.87 -5.01
C SER A 17 -3.23 -1.48 -3.73
N ILE A 18 -2.38 -1.59 -2.73
CA ILE A 18 -2.75 -2.14 -1.43
C ILE A 18 -3.06 -0.96 -0.52
N ILE A 19 -4.34 -0.82 -0.16
CA ILE A 19 -4.83 0.28 0.65
C ILE A 19 -4.88 -0.18 2.10
N ILE A 20 -4.21 0.57 2.97
CA ILE A 20 -4.13 0.25 4.40
C ILE A 20 -4.67 1.43 5.20
N PRO A 21 -5.94 1.37 5.63
CA PRO A 21 -6.46 2.37 6.57
C PRO A 21 -5.82 2.13 7.93
N VAL A 22 -5.37 3.21 8.59
CA VAL A 22 -4.65 3.11 9.85
C VAL A 22 -5.23 4.08 10.87
N PHE A 23 -5.41 3.60 12.10
CA PHE A 23 -5.76 4.44 13.23
C PHE A 23 -5.03 3.96 14.47
N ASN A 24 -3.99 4.73 14.90
CA ASN A 24 -3.21 4.46 16.12
C ASN A 24 -2.60 3.05 16.16
N ARG A 25 -1.97 2.61 15.04
CA ARG A 25 -1.45 1.23 14.93
C ARG A 25 -0.04 1.18 14.34
N PRO A 26 0.93 1.98 14.84
CA PRO A 26 2.26 1.98 14.19
C PRO A 26 2.97 0.63 14.25
N ASP A 27 2.82 -0.12 15.35
CA ASP A 27 3.52 -1.42 15.48
C ASP A 27 2.95 -2.45 14.50
N GLU A 28 1.63 -2.50 14.39
CA GLU A 28 0.98 -3.42 13.46
C GLU A 28 1.31 -3.07 12.01
N VAL A 29 1.34 -1.78 11.68
CA VAL A 29 1.74 -1.35 10.33
C VAL A 29 3.18 -1.77 10.04
N ASP A 30 4.08 -1.67 11.02
CA ASP A 30 5.46 -2.10 10.84
C ASP A 30 5.52 -3.58 10.45
N GLU A 31 4.80 -4.43 11.17
CA GLU A 31 4.77 -5.86 10.86
C GLU A 31 4.18 -6.15 9.50
N LEU A 32 3.11 -5.44 9.13
CA LEU A 32 2.48 -5.61 7.83
C LEU A 32 3.44 -5.19 6.71
N LEU A 33 4.07 -4.02 6.83
CA LEU A 33 4.99 -3.56 5.80
C LEU A 33 6.19 -4.49 5.66
N ALA A 34 6.71 -5.02 6.78
CA ALA A 34 7.78 -6.00 6.72
C ALA A 34 7.35 -7.24 5.92
N SER A 35 6.11 -7.70 6.10
CA SER A 35 5.61 -8.85 5.35
C SER A 35 5.39 -8.53 3.88
N LEU A 36 5.13 -7.28 3.54
CA LEU A 36 5.00 -6.87 2.13
C LEU A 36 6.35 -6.79 1.44
N VAL A 37 7.40 -6.41 2.15
CA VAL A 37 8.76 -6.38 1.58
C VAL A 37 9.20 -7.79 1.11
N THR A 38 8.77 -8.82 1.80
CA THR A 38 9.22 -10.19 1.50
C THR A 38 8.30 -10.94 0.55
N GLN A 39 7.30 -10.30 -0.03
CA GLN A 39 6.42 -10.95 -0.98
C GLN A 39 7.18 -11.33 -2.26
N SER A 40 6.88 -12.53 -2.77
CA SER A 40 7.47 -12.98 -4.03
C SER A 40 6.90 -12.26 -5.24
N PHE A 41 5.66 -11.79 -5.16
CA PHE A 41 5.04 -10.95 -6.19
C PHE A 41 5.27 -9.48 -5.80
N THR A 42 5.76 -8.66 -6.72
CA THR A 42 6.22 -7.31 -6.40
C THR A 42 5.53 -6.19 -7.18
N ASP A 43 4.60 -6.51 -8.07
CA ASP A 43 3.95 -5.50 -8.92
C ASP A 43 2.79 -4.84 -8.18
N PHE A 44 3.14 -4.07 -7.16
CA PHE A 44 2.14 -3.37 -6.35
C PHE A 44 2.73 -2.11 -5.72
N GLU A 45 1.86 -1.19 -5.37
CA GLU A 45 2.17 -0.08 -4.48
C GLU A 45 1.41 -0.24 -3.18
N VAL A 46 1.84 0.47 -2.16
CA VAL A 46 1.17 0.52 -0.86
C VAL A 46 0.65 1.93 -0.65
N VAL A 47 -0.61 2.07 -0.28
CA VAL A 47 -1.23 3.37 0.00
C VAL A 47 -1.71 3.36 1.44
N ILE A 48 -0.99 4.03 2.32
CA ILE A 48 -1.34 4.14 3.73
C ILE A 48 -2.20 5.38 3.91
N VAL A 49 -3.34 5.22 4.58
CA VAL A 49 -4.23 6.33 4.91
C VAL A 49 -4.38 6.40 6.42
N GLU A 50 -3.73 7.37 7.01
CA GLU A 50 -3.79 7.63 8.45
C GLU A 50 -5.07 8.39 8.76
N ASP A 51 -5.96 7.79 9.54
CA ASP A 51 -7.31 8.30 9.78
C ASP A 51 -7.36 9.08 11.10
N GLY A 52 -6.61 10.17 11.18
CA GLY A 52 -6.64 11.04 12.35
C GLY A 52 -5.98 10.46 13.58
N SER A 53 -4.92 9.67 13.40
CA SER A 53 -4.21 9.04 14.52
C SER A 53 -3.55 10.08 15.41
N SER A 54 -3.61 9.87 16.72
CA SER A 54 -2.79 10.60 17.67
C SER A 54 -1.40 9.96 17.81
N ILE A 55 -1.28 8.69 17.43
CA ILE A 55 0.00 7.97 17.38
C ILE A 55 0.20 7.57 15.92
N PRO A 56 0.80 8.43 15.10
CA PRO A 56 0.90 8.17 13.67
C PRO A 56 1.98 7.15 13.33
N CYS A 57 1.86 6.56 12.15
CA CYS A 57 2.84 5.60 11.64
C CYS A 57 3.76 6.21 10.57
N LYS A 58 3.89 7.54 10.53
CA LYS A 58 4.71 8.21 9.53
C LYS A 58 6.15 7.71 9.54
N ASP A 59 6.75 7.58 10.73
CA ASP A 59 8.14 7.13 10.85
C ASP A 59 8.29 5.69 10.37
N VAL A 60 7.28 4.86 10.64
CA VAL A 60 7.27 3.48 10.13
C VAL A 60 7.23 3.49 8.60
N ALA A 61 6.34 4.30 8.01
CA ALA A 61 6.25 4.39 6.56
C ALA A 61 7.59 4.83 5.95
N ASP A 62 8.24 5.82 6.54
CA ASP A 62 9.52 6.32 6.06
C ASP A 62 10.59 5.24 6.10
N LYS A 63 10.54 4.35 7.06
CA LYS A 63 11.50 3.26 7.20
C LYS A 63 11.45 2.29 6.01
N TYR A 64 10.31 2.14 5.39
CA TYR A 64 10.12 1.21 4.27
C TYR A 64 10.09 1.88 2.91
N ALA A 65 10.20 3.20 2.85
CA ALA A 65 10.02 3.95 1.61
C ALA A 65 11.07 3.62 0.53
N ASP A 66 12.23 3.09 0.92
CA ASP A 66 13.28 2.70 -0.01
C ASP A 66 13.12 1.25 -0.51
N ARG A 67 12.21 0.48 0.07
CA ARG A 67 12.01 -0.93 -0.28
C ARG A 67 10.62 -1.22 -0.81
N LEU A 68 9.69 -0.30 -0.66
CA LEU A 68 8.32 -0.42 -1.15
C LEU A 68 7.96 0.84 -1.91
N GLN A 69 7.18 0.69 -2.96
CA GLN A 69 6.55 1.83 -3.61
C GLN A 69 5.38 2.23 -2.72
N LEU A 70 5.50 3.36 -2.04
CA LEU A 70 4.63 3.67 -0.92
C LEU A 70 4.15 5.12 -0.96
N GLN A 71 2.84 5.32 -0.78
CA GLN A 71 2.24 6.61 -0.52
C GLN A 71 1.78 6.65 0.93
N TYR A 72 2.01 7.78 1.59
CA TYR A 72 1.52 8.00 2.95
C TYR A 72 0.66 9.24 2.95
N HIS A 73 -0.58 9.10 3.41
CA HIS A 73 -1.54 10.20 3.50
C HIS A 73 -2.10 10.26 4.91
N SER A 74 -2.26 11.48 5.42
CA SER A 74 -2.87 11.70 6.71
C SER A 74 -4.08 12.61 6.53
N LYS A 75 -5.17 12.30 7.21
CA LYS A 75 -6.41 13.05 7.08
C LYS A 75 -7.12 13.08 8.44
N PRO A 76 -8.07 14.02 8.61
CA PRO A 76 -8.90 14.01 9.82
C PRO A 76 -9.70 12.72 9.93
N ASN A 77 -9.96 12.29 11.16
CA ASN A 77 -10.69 11.06 11.41
C ASN A 77 -12.09 11.11 10.79
N SER A 78 -12.44 10.10 10.00
CA SER A 78 -13.74 10.01 9.35
C SER A 78 -14.22 8.57 9.17
N GLY A 79 -13.47 7.60 9.70
CA GLY A 79 -13.86 6.19 9.67
C GLY A 79 -13.20 5.40 8.55
N PRO A 80 -13.19 4.07 8.69
CA PRO A 80 -12.47 3.20 7.75
C PRO A 80 -13.06 3.21 6.34
N GLY A 81 -14.38 3.37 6.20
CA GLY A 81 -14.99 3.42 4.88
C GLY A 81 -14.51 4.61 4.06
N GLN A 82 -14.46 5.79 4.67
CA GLN A 82 -13.96 6.98 4.00
C GLN A 82 -12.46 6.91 3.76
N SER A 83 -11.72 6.28 4.67
CA SER A 83 -10.29 6.09 4.49
C SER A 83 -10.00 5.18 3.30
N ARG A 84 -10.78 4.11 3.11
CA ARG A 84 -10.65 3.26 1.94
C ARG A 84 -10.92 4.03 0.66
N ASN A 85 -11.98 4.84 0.64
CA ASN A 85 -12.29 5.67 -0.53
C ASN A 85 -11.20 6.69 -0.81
N TYR A 86 -10.67 7.31 0.24
CA TYR A 86 -9.57 8.27 0.12
C TYR A 86 -8.35 7.62 -0.54
N GLY A 87 -8.00 6.42 -0.09
CA GLY A 87 -6.88 5.67 -0.65
C GLY A 87 -7.16 5.24 -2.08
N ALA A 88 -8.39 4.79 -2.37
CA ALA A 88 -8.76 4.35 -3.70
C ALA A 88 -8.60 5.47 -4.73
N GLU A 89 -9.02 6.69 -4.37
CA GLU A 89 -8.91 7.85 -5.27
C GLU A 89 -7.46 8.19 -5.60
N ARG A 90 -6.52 7.82 -4.77
CA ARG A 90 -5.10 8.13 -4.94
C ARG A 90 -4.28 6.96 -5.46
N SER A 91 -4.94 5.83 -5.64
CA SER A 91 -4.29 4.60 -6.09
C SER A 91 -3.98 4.65 -7.58
N LYS A 92 -2.86 4.06 -7.96
CA LYS A 92 -2.39 4.01 -9.35
C LYS A 92 -2.49 2.61 -9.94
N GLY A 93 -2.82 1.62 -9.11
CA GLY A 93 -2.90 0.24 -9.55
C GLY A 93 -4.18 -0.05 -10.30
N GLU A 94 -4.13 -1.11 -11.09
CA GLU A 94 -5.26 -1.56 -11.87
C GLU A 94 -6.35 -2.17 -10.98
N TRP A 95 -5.92 -2.84 -9.91
CA TRP A 95 -6.81 -3.49 -8.93
C TRP A 95 -6.51 -3.00 -7.54
N LEU A 96 -7.52 -3.00 -6.69
CA LEU A 96 -7.37 -2.55 -5.31
C LEU A 96 -7.44 -3.75 -4.37
N ILE A 97 -6.53 -3.79 -3.41
CA ILE A 97 -6.57 -4.74 -2.31
C ILE A 97 -6.60 -3.92 -1.02
N VAL A 98 -7.62 -4.14 -0.19
CA VAL A 98 -7.72 -3.44 1.09
C VAL A 98 -7.29 -4.41 2.19
N LEU A 99 -6.32 -4.00 3.00
CA LEU A 99 -5.84 -4.80 4.11
C LEU A 99 -6.04 -4.05 5.42
N ASP A 100 -6.47 -4.76 6.44
CA ASP A 100 -6.46 -4.22 7.79
C ASP A 100 -5.03 -4.08 8.27
N SER A 101 -4.77 -3.06 9.08
CA SER A 101 -3.41 -2.74 9.51
C SER A 101 -2.79 -3.81 10.42
N ASP A 102 -3.59 -4.72 10.97
CA ASP A 102 -3.12 -5.74 11.90
C ASP A 102 -2.87 -7.11 11.27
N VAL A 103 -2.82 -7.20 9.95
CA VAL A 103 -2.53 -8.47 9.28
C VAL A 103 -1.03 -8.57 8.96
N VAL A 104 -0.57 -9.83 8.84
CA VAL A 104 0.78 -10.16 8.39
C VAL A 104 0.62 -11.20 7.29
N LEU A 105 1.22 -10.96 6.13
CA LEU A 105 1.00 -11.81 4.97
C LEU A 105 2.11 -12.87 4.85
N PRO A 106 1.75 -14.14 4.57
CA PRO A 106 2.75 -15.13 4.19
C PRO A 106 3.45 -14.71 2.90
N GLU A 107 4.66 -15.19 2.71
CA GLU A 107 5.53 -14.78 1.59
C GLU A 107 4.87 -14.93 0.23
N GLY A 108 4.09 -15.98 0.02
CA GLY A 108 3.47 -16.26 -1.27
C GLY A 108 2.04 -15.73 -1.43
N TYR A 109 1.57 -14.89 -0.50
CA TYR A 109 0.16 -14.49 -0.49
C TYR A 109 -0.24 -13.74 -1.75
N LEU A 110 0.50 -12.70 -2.11
CA LEU A 110 0.15 -11.88 -3.27
C LEU A 110 0.30 -12.65 -4.58
N MET A 111 1.27 -13.56 -4.65
CA MET A 111 1.40 -14.43 -5.82
C MET A 111 0.17 -15.31 -5.98
N ALA A 112 -0.34 -15.83 -4.86
CA ALA A 112 -1.56 -16.66 -4.90
C ALA A 112 -2.77 -15.82 -5.33
N VAL A 113 -2.89 -14.60 -4.84
CA VAL A 113 -3.96 -13.69 -5.25
C VAL A 113 -3.88 -13.41 -6.75
N ASP A 114 -2.68 -13.18 -7.26
CA ASP A 114 -2.49 -12.83 -8.66
C ASP A 114 -2.86 -13.99 -9.59
N LYS A 115 -2.68 -15.20 -9.13
CA LYS A 115 -2.99 -16.40 -9.94
C LYS A 115 -4.46 -16.83 -9.84
N ALA A 116 -5.21 -16.26 -8.92
CA ALA A 116 -6.59 -16.66 -8.69
C ALA A 116 -7.52 -16.25 -9.83
#